data_f52655ec6fbc9b21f804f26c324a9754
#
_entry.id   f52655ec6fbc9b21f804f26c324a9754
#
_cell.length_a   1.000
_cell.length_b   1.000
_cell.length_c   1.000
_cell.angle_alpha   90.00
_cell.angle_beta   90.00
_cell.angle_gamma   90.00
#
_symmetry.space_group_name_H-M   'P 1'
#
loop_
_entity.id
_entity.type
_entity.pdbx_description
1 polymer ?
#
loop_
_entity_poly.entity_id
_entity_poly.type
_entity_poly.pdbx_seq_one_letter_code
_entity_poly.pdbx_strand_id
1 'polypeptide(L)'
;MTVGDIESYVIDVREEFATEFVLLALQAHAYYEQKYPLVSALSRPLISKKLVELAHQVDATVIAHGCTGKGNDQVRFEVAIASLDPKLKVISPVREWKWSREEEINYAKENGVPVPAALHNPYSVDQNLWGRANECGVLENPWNEAPEEAYALTVSPENAPDTSEYVDITFEQGVPVSINGKKYSLAELIQELNVLAGKHGVGRIDHVENRLVGIKSREIYECPGAIALLTAHKEIEDLTLVREVSHFKPILENELSNLIYNALWFNPATQAILAYIKETQKVVNGTAKVKLYKGNATVVARKSPNSLYDENLATYTSADTFDQDAAIGFIKLWGLPTKVNAEVNDPEE
;
A
#
# COMPACT_ATOMS: atom_id res chain seq x y z
N MET A 1 24.92 17.97 -15.11
CA MET A 1 26.04 18.52 -14.30
C MET A 1 25.97 20.06 -14.22
N THR A 2 24.83 20.55 -13.81
CA THR A 2 24.57 22.00 -13.76
C THR A 2 24.90 22.62 -12.40
N VAL A 3 25.02 21.73 -11.36
CA VAL A 3 25.15 22.15 -9.95
C VAL A 3 26.44 21.65 -9.28
N GLY A 4 27.45 21.25 -10.05
CA GLY A 4 28.76 20.83 -9.53
C GLY A 4 28.87 19.32 -9.22
N ASP A 5 27.87 18.51 -9.58
CA ASP A 5 27.95 17.07 -9.54
C ASP A 5 29.06 16.53 -10.45
N ILE A 6 29.78 15.51 -9.97
CA ILE A 6 30.86 14.84 -10.71
C ILE A 6 30.28 13.80 -11.66
N GLU A 7 29.31 13.02 -11.16
CA GLU A 7 28.60 11.97 -11.91
C GLU A 7 27.11 11.96 -11.55
N SER A 8 26.28 11.52 -12.49
CA SER A 8 24.84 11.36 -12.30
C SER A 8 24.41 9.96 -12.73
N TYR A 9 23.65 9.28 -11.87
CA TYR A 9 23.16 7.93 -12.11
C TYR A 9 21.64 7.94 -12.19
N VAL A 10 21.09 7.30 -13.23
CA VAL A 10 19.66 7.06 -13.40
C VAL A 10 19.43 5.56 -13.40
N ILE A 11 18.70 5.05 -12.41
CA ILE A 11 18.46 3.63 -12.22
C ILE A 11 16.95 3.38 -12.35
N ASP A 12 16.54 2.58 -13.34
CA ASP A 12 15.15 2.14 -13.48
C ASP A 12 14.89 0.96 -12.55
N VAL A 13 14.05 1.18 -11.56
CA VAL A 13 13.70 0.17 -10.53
C VAL A 13 12.21 -0.18 -10.53
N ARG A 14 11.47 0.15 -11.59
CA ARG A 14 10.01 -0.03 -11.60
C ARG A 14 9.60 -1.48 -11.40
N GLU A 15 10.24 -2.43 -12.09
CA GLU A 15 9.92 -3.85 -11.96
C GLU A 15 10.39 -4.41 -10.60
N GLU A 16 11.59 -4.02 -10.12
CA GLU A 16 12.07 -4.39 -8.79
C GLU A 16 11.14 -3.85 -7.69
N PHE A 17 10.67 -2.61 -7.83
CA PHE A 17 9.69 -2.03 -6.91
C PHE A 17 8.38 -2.82 -6.90
N ALA A 18 7.88 -3.16 -8.09
CA ALA A 18 6.64 -3.93 -8.23
C ALA A 18 6.75 -5.32 -7.58
N THR A 19 7.83 -6.04 -7.85
CA THR A 19 7.96 -7.46 -7.46
C THR A 19 8.48 -7.69 -6.05
N GLU A 20 9.38 -6.83 -5.55
CA GLU A 20 10.02 -7.02 -4.24
C GLU A 20 9.37 -6.21 -3.10
N PHE A 21 8.58 -5.19 -3.42
CA PHE A 21 7.98 -4.31 -2.41
C PHE A 21 6.46 -4.25 -2.54
N VAL A 22 5.95 -3.83 -3.69
CA VAL A 22 4.51 -3.64 -3.91
C VAL A 22 3.76 -4.97 -3.84
N LEU A 23 4.26 -6.02 -4.47
CA LEU A 23 3.63 -7.35 -4.43
C LEU A 23 3.46 -7.85 -3.00
N LEU A 24 4.49 -7.69 -2.17
CA LEU A 24 4.44 -8.14 -0.78
C LEU A 24 3.41 -7.34 0.05
N ALA A 25 3.31 -6.03 -0.21
CA ALA A 25 2.31 -5.18 0.41
C ALA A 25 0.87 -5.51 -0.09
N LEU A 26 0.72 -5.83 -1.38
CA LEU A 26 -0.54 -6.30 -1.96
C LEU A 26 -1.00 -7.60 -1.31
N GLN A 27 -0.13 -8.61 -1.26
CA GLN A 27 -0.41 -9.92 -0.67
C GLN A 27 -0.73 -9.84 0.82
N ALA A 28 -0.19 -8.83 1.51
CA ALA A 28 -0.44 -8.54 2.91
C ALA A 28 -1.59 -7.54 3.14
N HIS A 29 -2.31 -7.11 2.11
CA HIS A 29 -3.31 -6.03 2.22
C HIS A 29 -2.84 -4.88 3.12
N ALA A 30 -1.61 -4.41 2.90
CA ALA A 30 -0.96 -3.47 3.79
C ALA A 30 -1.57 -2.06 3.67
N TYR A 31 -2.37 -1.70 4.65
CA TYR A 31 -2.96 -0.38 4.85
C TYR A 31 -2.51 0.22 6.18
N TYR A 32 -1.82 1.35 6.16
CA TYR A 32 -1.57 2.09 7.38
C TYR A 32 -2.85 2.79 7.85
N GLU A 33 -3.20 2.62 9.12
CA GLU A 33 -4.42 3.15 9.74
C GLU A 33 -5.71 2.82 8.95
N GLN A 34 -5.75 1.65 8.31
CA GLN A 34 -6.87 1.12 7.51
C GLN A 34 -7.24 1.97 6.28
N LYS A 35 -6.38 2.89 5.86
CA LYS A 35 -6.63 3.80 4.75
C LYS A 35 -5.50 3.90 3.73
N TYR A 36 -4.26 4.09 4.19
CA TYR A 36 -3.13 4.46 3.36
C TYR A 36 -2.39 3.23 2.82
N PRO A 37 -2.37 2.99 1.49
CA PRO A 37 -1.68 1.84 0.88
C PRO A 37 -0.15 1.97 0.85
N LEU A 38 0.46 2.80 1.69
CA LEU A 38 1.91 2.91 1.92
C LEU A 38 2.74 3.36 0.71
N VAL A 39 2.19 4.18 -0.18
CA VAL A 39 2.82 4.63 -1.44
C VAL A 39 4.27 5.05 -1.27
N SER A 40 4.52 6.09 -0.48
CA SER A 40 5.86 6.62 -0.23
C SER A 40 6.69 5.70 0.67
N ALA A 41 6.05 5.11 1.70
CA ALA A 41 6.72 4.26 2.67
C ALA A 41 7.36 3.02 2.03
N LEU A 42 6.74 2.43 1.00
CA LEU A 42 7.26 1.27 0.28
C LEU A 42 8.43 1.61 -0.66
N SER A 43 8.51 2.83 -1.17
CA SER A 43 9.59 3.20 -2.10
C SER A 43 10.90 3.52 -1.39
N ARG A 44 10.87 4.00 -0.14
CA ARG A 44 12.07 4.45 0.59
C ARG A 44 13.07 3.31 0.90
N PRO A 45 12.67 2.10 1.31
CA PRO A 45 13.62 1.00 1.48
C PRO A 45 14.29 0.58 0.17
N LEU A 46 13.59 0.60 -0.97
CA LEU A 46 14.20 0.33 -2.27
C LEU A 46 15.21 1.42 -2.65
N ILE A 47 14.85 2.70 -2.52
CA ILE A 47 15.78 3.80 -2.80
C ILE A 47 17.01 3.69 -1.91
N SER A 48 16.85 3.40 -0.62
CA SER A 48 17.96 3.19 0.31
C SER A 48 18.86 2.03 -0.11
N LYS A 49 18.26 0.90 -0.55
CA LYS A 49 19.01 -0.25 -1.11
C LYS A 49 19.88 0.18 -2.30
N LYS A 50 19.32 0.94 -3.25
CA LYS A 50 20.07 1.43 -4.41
C LYS A 50 21.15 2.44 -4.05
N LEU A 51 20.90 3.30 -3.06
CA LEU A 51 21.92 4.23 -2.58
C LEU A 51 23.11 3.50 -1.91
N VAL A 52 22.85 2.47 -1.13
CA VAL A 52 23.90 1.64 -0.51
C VAL A 52 24.68 0.85 -1.58
N GLU A 53 23.98 0.23 -2.54
CA GLU A 53 24.60 -0.47 -3.67
C GLU A 53 25.52 0.47 -4.48
N LEU A 54 25.03 1.68 -4.79
CA LEU A 54 25.81 2.69 -5.51
C LEU A 54 26.99 3.19 -4.67
N ALA A 55 26.79 3.46 -3.37
CA ALA A 55 27.87 3.90 -2.48
C ALA A 55 29.03 2.87 -2.49
N HIS A 56 28.72 1.58 -2.42
CA HIS A 56 29.74 0.53 -2.53
C HIS A 56 30.40 0.49 -3.92
N GLN A 57 29.64 0.72 -5.00
CA GLN A 57 30.16 0.70 -6.36
C GLN A 57 31.18 1.82 -6.62
N VAL A 58 30.99 2.99 -5.98
CA VAL A 58 31.83 4.17 -6.17
C VAL A 58 32.77 4.44 -4.98
N ASP A 59 32.92 3.49 -4.05
CA ASP A 59 33.73 3.59 -2.85
C ASP A 59 33.36 4.80 -1.96
N ALA A 60 32.08 5.23 -1.98
CA ALA A 60 31.59 6.30 -1.12
C ALA A 60 31.36 5.80 0.30
N THR A 61 31.71 6.61 1.29
CA THR A 61 31.53 6.31 2.73
C THR A 61 30.42 7.15 3.38
N VAL A 62 29.83 8.06 2.61
CA VAL A 62 28.82 9.01 3.07
C VAL A 62 27.68 9.05 2.06
N ILE A 63 26.44 8.99 2.56
CA ILE A 63 25.22 9.26 1.81
C ILE A 63 24.60 10.55 2.33
N ALA A 64 24.14 11.43 1.42
CA ALA A 64 23.45 12.67 1.79
C ALA A 64 22.01 12.66 1.29
N HIS A 65 21.08 13.23 2.08
CA HIS A 65 19.71 13.47 1.63
C HIS A 65 19.20 14.85 2.05
N GLY A 66 18.18 15.37 1.34
CA GLY A 66 17.57 16.67 1.58
C GLY A 66 16.25 16.62 2.37
N CYS A 67 15.98 15.57 3.14
CA CYS A 67 14.73 15.48 3.90
C CYS A 67 14.70 16.44 5.08
N THR A 68 13.50 17.02 5.33
CA THR A 68 13.28 17.91 6.47
C THR A 68 13.11 17.14 7.77
N GLY A 69 13.38 17.80 8.92
CA GLY A 69 13.23 17.22 10.25
C GLY A 69 11.79 16.91 10.68
N LYS A 70 10.78 17.39 9.94
CA LYS A 70 9.35 17.16 10.21
C LYS A 70 8.75 15.98 9.42
N GLY A 71 9.46 15.50 8.39
CA GLY A 71 9.00 14.41 7.53
C GLY A 71 9.37 13.03 8.05
N ASN A 72 8.59 12.01 7.69
CA ASN A 72 8.90 10.61 7.97
C ASN A 72 10.13 10.10 7.17
N ASP A 73 10.38 10.68 6.01
CA ASP A 73 11.34 10.16 5.03
C ASP A 73 12.78 10.16 5.54
N GLN A 74 13.18 11.17 6.32
CA GLN A 74 14.49 11.16 6.96
C GLN A 74 14.71 9.89 7.79
N VAL A 75 13.69 9.48 8.56
CA VAL A 75 13.79 8.26 9.38
C VAL A 75 13.83 7.03 8.49
N ARG A 76 13.01 6.99 7.43
CA ARG A 76 12.95 5.87 6.48
C ARG A 76 14.28 5.66 5.76
N PHE A 77 14.94 6.72 5.30
CA PHE A 77 16.25 6.61 4.68
C PHE A 77 17.33 6.20 5.67
N GLU A 78 17.46 6.91 6.79
CA GLU A 78 18.55 6.68 7.74
C GLU A 78 18.46 5.30 8.38
N VAL A 79 17.27 4.84 8.81
CA VAL A 79 17.08 3.51 9.39
C VAL A 79 17.31 2.41 8.36
N ALA A 80 16.84 2.58 7.12
CA ALA A 80 17.07 1.59 6.06
C ALA A 80 18.56 1.50 5.70
N ILE A 81 19.26 2.62 5.52
CA ILE A 81 20.71 2.63 5.25
C ILE A 81 21.49 1.97 6.39
N ALA A 82 21.21 2.33 7.65
CA ALA A 82 21.86 1.73 8.81
C ALA A 82 21.60 0.23 8.95
N SER A 83 20.43 -0.24 8.48
CA SER A 83 20.09 -1.68 8.45
C SER A 83 20.84 -2.44 7.36
N LEU A 84 21.14 -1.78 6.24
CA LEU A 84 21.83 -2.38 5.08
C LEU A 84 23.36 -2.33 5.23
N ASP A 85 23.89 -1.19 5.68
CA ASP A 85 25.30 -1.02 6.01
C ASP A 85 25.49 0.00 7.16
N PRO A 86 25.74 -0.47 8.40
CA PRO A 86 25.92 0.39 9.55
C PRO A 86 27.24 1.20 9.54
N LYS A 87 28.13 0.96 8.57
CA LYS A 87 29.40 1.73 8.43
C LYS A 87 29.23 2.99 7.59
N LEU A 88 28.19 3.07 6.74
CA LEU A 88 27.92 4.26 5.95
C LEU A 88 27.42 5.40 6.84
N LYS A 89 28.04 6.55 6.70
CA LYS A 89 27.60 7.77 7.37
C LYS A 89 26.49 8.42 6.56
N VAL A 90 25.42 8.84 7.25
CA VAL A 90 24.37 9.66 6.62
C VAL A 90 24.45 11.09 7.11
N ILE A 91 24.32 12.05 6.21
CA ILE A 91 24.25 13.49 6.51
C ILE A 91 22.96 14.08 5.92
N SER A 92 22.35 15.00 6.63
CA SER A 92 21.13 15.69 6.22
C SER A 92 21.30 17.21 6.33
N PRO A 93 21.92 17.87 5.33
CA PRO A 93 22.24 19.28 5.40
C PRO A 93 21.04 20.17 5.73
N VAL A 94 19.88 19.92 5.13
CA VAL A 94 18.65 20.72 5.38
C VAL A 94 18.26 20.69 6.87
N ARG A 95 18.33 19.53 7.51
CA ARG A 95 18.07 19.39 8.96
C ARG A 95 19.16 20.03 9.81
N GLU A 96 20.41 19.90 9.39
CA GLU A 96 21.55 20.43 10.14
C GLU A 96 21.60 21.95 10.09
N TRP A 97 21.34 22.54 8.94
CA TRP A 97 21.34 24.00 8.74
C TRP A 97 20.09 24.66 9.31
N LYS A 98 18.98 23.92 9.45
CA LYS A 98 17.67 24.41 9.94
C LYS A 98 17.11 25.56 9.09
N TRP A 99 17.42 25.56 7.79
CA TRP A 99 16.96 26.58 6.88
C TRP A 99 15.45 26.47 6.61
N SER A 100 14.82 27.62 6.48
CA SER A 100 13.48 27.73 5.91
C SER A 100 13.54 27.59 4.38
N ARG A 101 12.41 27.28 3.78
CA ARG A 101 12.28 27.22 2.31
C ARG A 101 12.71 28.53 1.64
N GLU A 102 12.47 29.66 2.28
CA GLU A 102 12.89 30.98 1.77
C GLU A 102 14.42 31.13 1.77
N GLU A 103 15.09 30.70 2.83
CA GLU A 103 16.55 30.70 2.92
C GLU A 103 17.18 29.78 1.88
N GLU A 104 16.61 28.59 1.65
CA GLU A 104 17.06 27.66 0.60
C GLU A 104 16.93 28.27 -0.80
N ILE A 105 15.82 28.96 -1.09
CA ILE A 105 15.61 29.65 -2.37
C ILE A 105 16.60 30.77 -2.55
N ASN A 106 16.88 31.55 -1.52
CA ASN A 106 17.84 32.64 -1.57
C ASN A 106 19.27 32.11 -1.81
N TYR A 107 19.67 31.09 -1.09
CA TYR A 107 20.93 30.39 -1.31
C TYR A 107 21.07 29.86 -2.75
N ALA A 108 20.04 29.24 -3.28
CA ALA A 108 20.04 28.72 -4.64
C ALA A 108 20.24 29.87 -5.67
N LYS A 109 19.56 31.00 -5.48
CA LYS A 109 19.71 32.17 -6.35
C LYS A 109 21.11 32.75 -6.27
N GLU A 110 21.67 32.91 -5.06
CA GLU A 110 23.01 33.47 -4.83
C GLU A 110 24.12 32.61 -5.46
N ASN A 111 23.90 31.26 -5.47
CA ASN A 111 24.88 30.30 -5.99
C ASN A 111 24.57 29.85 -7.43
N GLY A 112 23.62 30.47 -8.12
CA GLY A 112 23.29 30.13 -9.51
C GLY A 112 22.71 28.73 -9.69
N VAL A 113 22.14 28.12 -8.62
CA VAL A 113 21.46 26.85 -8.68
C VAL A 113 20.06 27.03 -9.30
N PRO A 114 19.75 26.36 -10.40
CA PRO A 114 18.45 26.52 -11.05
C PRO A 114 17.36 26.00 -10.12
N VAL A 115 16.41 26.90 -9.81
CA VAL A 115 15.23 26.55 -9.01
C VAL A 115 14.07 26.33 -9.98
N PRO A 116 13.49 25.13 -10.07
CA PRO A 116 12.39 24.86 -10.99
C PRO A 116 11.18 25.77 -10.72
N ALA A 117 10.44 26.13 -11.79
CA ALA A 117 9.22 26.94 -11.72
C ALA A 117 8.10 26.31 -10.83
N ALA A 118 8.23 25.04 -10.49
CA ALA A 118 7.36 24.32 -9.55
C ALA A 118 7.35 24.90 -8.12
N LEU A 119 8.20 25.87 -7.79
CA LEU A 119 8.15 26.61 -6.52
C LEU A 119 6.86 27.42 -6.31
N HIS A 120 6.08 27.65 -7.37
CA HIS A 120 4.74 28.24 -7.26
C HIS A 120 3.67 27.21 -6.95
N ASN A 121 3.96 25.90 -7.02
CA ASN A 121 3.04 24.87 -6.56
C ASN A 121 3.05 24.86 -5.02
N PRO A 122 1.90 25.14 -4.36
CA PRO A 122 1.82 25.14 -2.90
C PRO A 122 1.94 23.72 -2.30
N TYR A 123 1.84 22.70 -3.14
CA TYR A 123 1.83 21.30 -2.74
C TYR A 123 3.21 20.66 -2.76
N SER A 124 3.43 19.74 -1.82
CA SER A 124 4.52 18.77 -1.86
C SER A 124 3.99 17.46 -2.43
N VAL A 125 4.59 16.98 -3.52
CA VAL A 125 4.10 15.81 -4.26
C VAL A 125 5.15 14.73 -4.27
N ASP A 126 4.74 13.49 -3.95
CA ASP A 126 5.52 12.27 -4.09
C ASP A 126 4.73 11.25 -4.91
N GLN A 127 5.32 10.74 -5.99
CA GLN A 127 4.64 9.83 -6.92
C GLN A 127 5.54 8.68 -7.31
N ASN A 128 4.98 7.47 -7.31
CA ASN A 128 5.62 6.27 -7.81
C ASN A 128 4.58 5.36 -8.51
N LEU A 129 4.99 4.14 -8.86
CA LEU A 129 4.12 3.17 -9.54
C LEU A 129 2.85 2.84 -8.74
N TRP A 130 2.92 2.84 -7.40
CA TRP A 130 1.83 2.41 -6.51
C TRP A 130 0.80 3.52 -6.23
N GLY A 131 1.15 4.77 -6.46
CA GLY A 131 0.25 5.91 -6.31
C GLY A 131 0.97 7.24 -6.14
N ARG A 132 0.22 8.22 -5.70
CA ARG A 132 0.66 9.60 -5.51
C ARG A 132 0.20 10.11 -4.15
N ALA A 133 1.10 10.77 -3.44
CA ALA A 133 0.82 11.53 -2.21
C ALA A 133 0.90 13.04 -2.52
N ASN A 134 0.03 13.82 -1.91
CA ASN A 134 0.00 15.26 -2.02
C ASN A 134 -0.31 15.90 -0.67
N GLU A 135 0.54 16.83 -0.20
CA GLU A 135 0.41 17.52 1.07
C GLU A 135 0.76 19.01 0.95
N CYS A 136 0.63 19.75 2.03
CA CYS A 136 0.91 21.18 2.16
C CYS A 136 -0.16 22.11 1.54
N GLY A 137 0.10 23.42 1.60
CA GLY A 137 -0.78 24.45 1.06
C GLY A 137 -2.16 24.45 1.72
N VAL A 138 -3.21 24.51 0.91
CA VAL A 138 -4.60 24.52 1.39
C VAL A 138 -5.01 23.24 2.13
N LEU A 139 -4.30 22.14 1.89
CA LEU A 139 -4.54 20.83 2.51
C LEU A 139 -4.18 20.81 4.01
N GLU A 140 -3.33 21.72 4.48
CA GLU A 140 -2.92 21.77 5.89
C GLU A 140 -4.09 22.05 6.85
N ASN A 141 -5.14 22.73 6.36
CA ASN A 141 -6.37 22.89 7.12
C ASN A 141 -7.33 21.73 6.83
N PRO A 142 -7.57 20.81 7.77
CA PRO A 142 -8.41 19.63 7.52
C PRO A 142 -9.90 19.96 7.33
N TRP A 143 -10.33 21.21 7.57
CA TRP A 143 -11.68 21.68 7.29
C TRP A 143 -11.89 22.10 5.83
N ASN A 144 -10.80 22.31 5.07
CA ASN A 144 -10.90 22.64 3.66
C ASN A 144 -11.11 21.37 2.83
N GLU A 145 -12.05 21.40 1.90
CA GLU A 145 -12.15 20.39 0.87
C GLU A 145 -10.87 20.42 -0.01
N ALA A 146 -10.35 19.24 -0.34
CA ALA A 146 -9.21 19.16 -1.25
C ALA A 146 -9.66 19.60 -2.66
N PRO A 147 -9.05 20.65 -3.24
CA PRO A 147 -9.45 21.13 -4.55
C PRO A 147 -9.06 20.13 -5.65
N GLU A 148 -9.79 20.17 -6.77
CA GLU A 148 -9.59 19.22 -7.88
C GLU A 148 -8.15 19.25 -8.44
N GLU A 149 -7.48 20.39 -8.41
CA GLU A 149 -6.08 20.56 -8.82
C GLU A 149 -5.08 19.79 -7.94
N ALA A 150 -5.48 19.35 -6.75
CA ALA A 150 -4.64 18.48 -5.91
C ALA A 150 -4.52 17.06 -6.46
N TYR A 151 -5.40 16.66 -7.37
CA TYR A 151 -5.46 15.35 -7.98
C TYR A 151 -4.87 15.38 -9.40
N ALA A 152 -4.16 14.31 -9.79
CA ALA A 152 -3.52 14.20 -11.09
C ALA A 152 -3.66 12.82 -11.76
N LEU A 153 -3.92 11.77 -10.98
CA LEU A 153 -4.06 10.39 -11.48
C LEU A 153 -5.52 9.96 -11.65
N THR A 154 -6.45 10.70 -11.05
CA THR A 154 -7.85 10.32 -10.98
C THR A 154 -8.75 11.46 -11.42
N VAL A 155 -9.80 11.13 -12.15
CA VAL A 155 -10.91 12.05 -12.47
C VAL A 155 -11.83 12.15 -11.25
N SER A 156 -12.47 13.31 -11.00
CA SER A 156 -13.47 13.39 -9.93
C SER A 156 -14.62 12.40 -10.17
N PRO A 157 -15.21 11.81 -9.13
CA PRO A 157 -16.36 10.91 -9.30
C PRO A 157 -17.52 11.53 -10.08
N GLU A 158 -17.76 12.83 -9.92
CA GLU A 158 -18.80 13.56 -10.65
C GLU A 158 -18.52 13.60 -12.16
N ASN A 159 -17.25 13.76 -12.55
CA ASN A 159 -16.82 13.86 -13.95
C ASN A 159 -16.43 12.50 -14.56
N ALA A 160 -16.41 11.43 -13.75
CA ALA A 160 -16.14 10.09 -14.23
C ALA A 160 -17.28 9.57 -15.15
N PRO A 161 -17.01 8.61 -16.06
CA PRO A 161 -18.00 8.06 -16.97
C PRO A 161 -19.28 7.57 -16.28
N ASP A 162 -20.43 7.82 -16.89
CA ASP A 162 -21.75 7.35 -16.42
C ASP A 162 -21.99 5.85 -16.67
N THR A 163 -21.12 5.21 -17.46
CA THR A 163 -21.12 3.77 -17.72
C THR A 163 -20.00 3.11 -16.92
N SER A 164 -20.34 2.03 -16.22
CA SER A 164 -19.33 1.22 -15.52
C SER A 164 -18.44 0.47 -16.50
N GLU A 165 -17.18 0.27 -16.10
CA GLU A 165 -16.21 -0.58 -16.79
C GLU A 165 -15.93 -1.83 -15.95
N TYR A 166 -15.84 -3.00 -16.60
CA TYR A 166 -15.57 -4.27 -15.94
C TYR A 166 -14.17 -4.75 -16.29
N VAL A 167 -13.40 -5.15 -15.28
CA VAL A 167 -12.02 -5.58 -15.44
C VAL A 167 -11.85 -6.94 -14.76
N ASP A 168 -11.47 -7.95 -15.54
CA ASP A 168 -11.13 -9.27 -15.03
C ASP A 168 -9.64 -9.28 -14.64
N ILE A 169 -9.33 -9.43 -13.35
CA ILE A 169 -7.95 -9.51 -12.82
C ILE A 169 -7.70 -10.94 -12.38
N THR A 170 -6.67 -11.57 -12.99
CA THR A 170 -6.30 -12.96 -12.68
C THR A 170 -5.04 -13.01 -11.82
N PHE A 171 -5.09 -13.86 -10.78
CA PHE A 171 -4.00 -14.10 -9.84
C PHE A 171 -3.51 -15.54 -9.93
N GLU A 172 -2.18 -15.71 -9.85
CA GLU A 172 -1.49 -16.98 -9.69
C GLU A 172 -0.61 -16.91 -8.42
N GLN A 173 -0.92 -17.71 -7.41
CA GLN A 173 -0.26 -17.67 -6.09
C GLN A 173 -0.20 -16.25 -5.49
N GLY A 174 -1.31 -15.53 -5.58
CA GLY A 174 -1.42 -14.15 -5.08
C GLY A 174 -0.71 -13.09 -5.93
N VAL A 175 -0.10 -13.47 -7.05
CA VAL A 175 0.53 -12.55 -8.00
C VAL A 175 -0.47 -12.19 -9.09
N PRO A 176 -0.80 -10.92 -9.32
CA PRO A 176 -1.64 -10.53 -10.44
C PRO A 176 -0.86 -10.69 -11.76
N VAL A 177 -1.40 -11.47 -12.70
CA VAL A 177 -0.69 -11.88 -13.92
C VAL A 177 -1.37 -11.40 -15.21
N SER A 178 -2.66 -11.06 -15.16
CA SER A 178 -3.37 -10.59 -16.35
C SER A 178 -4.54 -9.67 -16.04
N ILE A 179 -4.85 -8.80 -17.01
CA ILE A 179 -6.05 -7.97 -17.07
C ILE A 179 -6.82 -8.35 -18.32
N ASN A 180 -8.10 -8.73 -18.17
CA ASN A 180 -8.97 -9.13 -19.29
C ASN A 180 -8.34 -10.22 -20.17
N GLY A 181 -7.59 -11.15 -19.56
CA GLY A 181 -6.89 -12.24 -20.24
C GLY A 181 -5.56 -11.86 -20.92
N LYS A 182 -5.20 -10.58 -21.00
CA LYS A 182 -3.91 -10.13 -21.51
C LYS A 182 -2.88 -10.16 -20.37
N LYS A 183 -1.76 -10.84 -20.60
CA LYS A 183 -0.63 -10.90 -19.65
C LYS A 183 0.23 -9.64 -19.72
N TYR A 184 0.78 -9.26 -18.56
CA TYR A 184 1.66 -8.11 -18.37
C TYR A 184 2.79 -8.46 -17.41
N SER A 185 3.89 -7.71 -17.42
CA SER A 185 4.77 -7.63 -16.27
C SER A 185 4.03 -6.97 -15.09
N LEU A 186 4.50 -7.15 -13.87
CA LEU A 186 3.78 -6.60 -12.72
C LEU A 186 3.74 -5.07 -12.72
N ALA A 187 4.84 -4.44 -13.11
CA ALA A 187 4.89 -2.98 -13.23
C ALA A 187 3.91 -2.45 -14.29
N GLU A 188 3.88 -3.09 -15.47
CA GLU A 188 2.93 -2.74 -16.54
C GLU A 188 1.47 -2.95 -16.11
N LEU A 189 1.18 -4.05 -15.40
CA LEU A 189 -0.15 -4.37 -14.90
C LEU A 189 -0.66 -3.29 -13.94
N ILE A 190 0.17 -2.86 -12.99
CA ILE A 190 -0.17 -1.79 -12.06
C ILE A 190 -0.41 -0.47 -12.81
N GLN A 191 0.46 -0.16 -13.78
CA GLN A 191 0.33 1.05 -14.59
C GLN A 191 -0.98 1.07 -15.40
N GLU A 192 -1.33 -0.04 -16.03
CA GLU A 192 -2.60 -0.19 -16.76
C GLU A 192 -3.81 0.00 -15.84
N LEU A 193 -3.79 -0.61 -14.65
CA LEU A 193 -4.86 -0.43 -13.66
C LEU A 193 -4.92 0.99 -13.11
N ASN A 194 -3.79 1.68 -12.98
CA ASN A 194 -3.80 3.10 -12.61
C ASN A 194 -4.58 3.94 -13.63
N VAL A 195 -4.42 3.65 -14.92
CA VAL A 195 -5.17 4.34 -15.99
C VAL A 195 -6.65 3.97 -15.97
N LEU A 196 -6.98 2.67 -15.94
CA LEU A 196 -8.35 2.19 -15.97
C LEU A 196 -9.15 2.66 -14.75
N ALA A 197 -8.62 2.46 -13.55
CA ALA A 197 -9.30 2.82 -12.32
C ALA A 197 -9.33 4.34 -12.10
N GLY A 198 -8.26 5.06 -12.46
CA GLY A 198 -8.16 6.51 -12.37
C GLY A 198 -9.20 7.23 -13.24
N LYS A 199 -9.47 6.73 -14.45
CA LYS A 199 -10.53 7.19 -15.34
C LYS A 199 -11.92 7.17 -14.68
N HIS A 200 -12.16 6.23 -13.77
CA HIS A 200 -13.39 6.09 -13.01
C HIS A 200 -13.37 6.76 -11.63
N GLY A 201 -12.34 7.55 -11.33
CA GLY A 201 -12.20 8.27 -10.06
C GLY A 201 -11.84 7.39 -8.86
N VAL A 202 -11.46 6.14 -9.09
CA VAL A 202 -11.11 5.18 -8.02
C VAL A 202 -9.79 5.57 -7.36
N GLY A 203 -9.71 5.39 -6.04
CA GLY A 203 -8.45 5.48 -5.31
C GLY A 203 -8.11 6.86 -4.73
N ARG A 204 -9.05 7.82 -4.69
CA ARG A 204 -8.90 9.07 -3.94
C ARG A 204 -9.07 8.82 -2.44
N ILE A 205 -8.08 9.21 -1.65
CA ILE A 205 -8.06 9.02 -0.21
C ILE A 205 -7.65 10.32 0.46
N ASP A 206 -8.50 10.86 1.32
CA ASP A 206 -8.19 11.98 2.20
C ASP A 206 -7.93 11.41 3.60
N HIS A 207 -6.72 11.60 4.12
CA HIS A 207 -6.29 10.97 5.35
C HIS A 207 -5.58 11.93 6.31
N VAL A 208 -6.08 11.98 7.54
CA VAL A 208 -5.35 12.57 8.66
C VAL A 208 -4.63 11.43 9.38
N GLU A 209 -3.33 11.36 9.22
CA GLU A 209 -2.49 10.26 9.70
C GLU A 209 -1.61 10.65 10.89
N ASN A 210 -1.15 9.66 11.64
CA ASN A 210 -0.14 9.84 12.67
C ASN A 210 1.24 9.61 12.07
N ARG A 211 2.05 10.68 11.95
CA ARG A 211 3.44 10.57 11.49
C ARG A 211 4.31 9.88 12.53
N LEU A 212 5.33 9.17 12.06
CA LEU A 212 6.33 8.51 12.89
C LEU A 212 7.02 9.49 13.85
N VAL A 213 7.21 10.73 13.44
CA VAL A 213 7.79 11.81 14.26
C VAL A 213 6.82 12.38 15.32
N GLY A 214 5.63 11.82 15.48
CA GLY A 214 4.71 12.10 16.59
C GLY A 214 3.70 13.23 16.35
N ILE A 215 3.59 13.74 15.14
CA ILE A 215 2.58 14.75 14.77
C ILE A 215 1.50 14.16 13.87
N LYS A 216 0.33 14.77 13.84
CA LYS A 216 -0.68 14.50 12.84
C LYS A 216 -0.43 15.35 11.59
N SER A 217 -0.65 14.75 10.41
CA SER A 217 -0.68 15.47 9.14
C SER A 217 -1.86 15.01 8.31
N ARG A 218 -2.28 15.85 7.38
CA ARG A 218 -3.27 15.48 6.37
C ARG A 218 -2.59 15.36 5.03
N GLU A 219 -2.83 14.24 4.37
CA GLU A 219 -2.36 13.95 3.03
C GLU A 219 -3.51 13.47 2.15
N ILE A 220 -3.45 13.82 0.87
CA ILE A 220 -4.32 13.32 -0.17
C ILE A 220 -3.53 12.28 -0.95
N TYR A 221 -4.10 11.09 -1.06
CA TYR A 221 -3.51 10.02 -1.86
C TYR A 221 -4.37 9.71 -3.09
N GLU A 222 -3.71 9.32 -4.16
CA GLU A 222 -4.32 8.75 -5.35
C GLU A 222 -3.68 7.39 -5.62
N CYS A 223 -4.45 6.33 -5.42
CA CYS A 223 -3.96 4.94 -5.49
C CYS A 223 -4.87 4.06 -6.35
N PRO A 224 -5.18 4.46 -7.61
CA PRO A 224 -6.24 3.80 -8.37
C PRO A 224 -5.98 2.32 -8.64
N GLY A 225 -4.81 1.96 -9.15
CA GLY A 225 -4.43 0.56 -9.39
C GLY A 225 -4.29 -0.25 -8.11
N ALA A 226 -3.76 0.39 -7.04
CA ALA A 226 -3.62 -0.26 -5.74
C ALA A 226 -4.98 -0.67 -5.17
N ILE A 227 -5.96 0.25 -5.17
CA ILE A 227 -7.31 -0.04 -4.66
C ILE A 227 -7.98 -1.14 -5.48
N ALA A 228 -7.88 -1.09 -6.82
CA ALA A 228 -8.45 -2.14 -7.68
C ALA A 228 -7.82 -3.51 -7.40
N LEU A 229 -6.48 -3.58 -7.24
CA LEU A 229 -5.76 -4.82 -6.95
C LEU A 229 -6.06 -5.36 -5.56
N LEU A 230 -6.00 -4.52 -4.53
CA LEU A 230 -6.27 -4.92 -3.14
C LEU A 230 -7.70 -5.44 -2.99
N THR A 231 -8.67 -4.78 -3.61
CA THR A 231 -10.08 -5.22 -3.63
C THR A 231 -10.22 -6.57 -4.35
N ALA A 232 -9.60 -6.74 -5.52
CA ALA A 232 -9.68 -8.00 -6.28
C ALA A 232 -9.00 -9.16 -5.57
N HIS A 233 -7.80 -8.93 -5.02
CA HIS A 233 -6.99 -9.94 -4.34
C HIS A 233 -7.71 -10.49 -3.10
N LYS A 234 -8.31 -9.60 -2.28
CA LYS A 234 -9.07 -9.99 -1.09
C LYS A 234 -10.16 -10.99 -1.39
N GLU A 235 -10.89 -10.81 -2.48
CA GLU A 235 -11.99 -11.68 -2.88
C GLU A 235 -11.53 -13.07 -3.36
N ILE A 236 -10.29 -13.19 -3.85
CA ILE A 236 -9.71 -14.50 -4.16
C ILE A 236 -9.23 -15.18 -2.87
N GLU A 237 -8.66 -14.43 -1.93
CA GLU A 237 -8.35 -14.97 -0.59
C GLU A 237 -9.59 -15.50 0.12
N ASP A 238 -10.71 -14.78 0.06
CA ASP A 238 -11.97 -15.19 0.69
C ASP A 238 -12.54 -16.50 0.11
N LEU A 239 -12.23 -16.83 -1.15
CA LEU A 239 -12.56 -18.13 -1.74
C LEU A 239 -11.61 -19.26 -1.35
N THR A 240 -10.34 -18.97 -1.04
CA THR A 240 -9.28 -19.98 -1.07
C THR A 240 -8.61 -20.22 0.29
N LEU A 241 -8.70 -19.28 1.21
CA LEU A 241 -8.10 -19.42 2.54
C LEU A 241 -9.06 -20.07 3.52
N VAL A 242 -8.54 -21.02 4.31
CA VAL A 242 -9.29 -21.59 5.43
C VAL A 242 -9.56 -20.52 6.50
N ARG A 243 -10.64 -20.72 7.25
CA ARG A 243 -11.14 -19.77 8.25
C ARG A 243 -10.07 -19.27 9.22
N GLU A 244 -9.26 -20.19 9.76
CA GLU A 244 -8.23 -19.86 10.75
C GLU A 244 -7.16 -18.93 10.18
N VAL A 245 -6.77 -19.13 8.93
CA VAL A 245 -5.83 -18.25 8.21
C VAL A 245 -6.48 -16.89 7.93
N SER A 246 -7.72 -16.88 7.42
CA SER A 246 -8.45 -15.64 7.12
C SER A 246 -8.68 -14.77 8.36
N HIS A 247 -8.83 -15.36 9.54
CA HIS A 247 -9.02 -14.62 10.80
C HIS A 247 -7.70 -14.15 11.42
N PHE A 248 -6.60 -14.88 11.23
CA PHE A 248 -5.31 -14.53 11.81
C PHE A 248 -4.52 -13.53 10.94
N LYS A 249 -4.58 -13.70 9.62
CA LYS A 249 -3.85 -12.88 8.66
C LYS A 249 -4.04 -11.37 8.86
N PRO A 250 -5.26 -10.82 9.09
CA PRO A 250 -5.47 -9.38 9.31
C PRO A 250 -4.70 -8.78 10.50
N ILE A 251 -4.39 -9.58 11.51
CA ILE A 251 -3.56 -9.14 12.64
C ILE A 251 -2.14 -8.86 12.18
N LEU A 252 -1.59 -9.78 11.36
CA LEU A 252 -0.25 -9.65 10.80
C LEU A 252 -0.18 -8.57 9.70
N GLU A 253 -1.24 -8.39 8.91
CA GLU A 253 -1.36 -7.32 7.92
C GLU A 253 -1.24 -5.94 8.57
N ASN A 254 -1.97 -5.73 9.66
CA ASN A 254 -1.91 -4.47 10.41
C ASN A 254 -0.52 -4.24 11.02
N GLU A 255 0.08 -5.26 11.62
CA GLU A 255 1.44 -5.15 12.18
C GLU A 255 2.47 -4.87 11.08
N LEU A 256 2.40 -5.57 9.94
CA LEU A 256 3.27 -5.33 8.80
C LEU A 256 3.15 -3.89 8.29
N SER A 257 1.91 -3.38 8.20
CA SER A 257 1.66 -2.00 7.77
C SER A 257 2.31 -0.99 8.69
N ASN A 258 2.25 -1.21 10.00
CA ASN A 258 2.92 -0.40 11.01
C ASN A 258 4.45 -0.47 10.86
N LEU A 259 5.00 -1.67 10.70
CA LEU A 259 6.45 -1.86 10.51
C LEU A 259 6.96 -1.14 9.26
N ILE A 260 6.24 -1.26 8.12
CA ILE A 260 6.59 -0.58 6.87
C ILE A 260 6.53 0.94 7.05
N TYR A 261 5.42 1.45 7.60
CA TYR A 261 5.25 2.88 7.81
C TYR A 261 6.34 3.48 8.70
N ASN A 262 6.73 2.73 9.74
CA ASN A 262 7.71 3.10 10.75
C ASN A 262 9.17 2.78 10.36
N ALA A 263 9.49 2.66 9.07
CA ALA A 263 10.86 2.50 8.56
C ALA A 263 11.51 1.13 8.86
N LEU A 264 10.75 0.12 9.23
CA LEU A 264 11.26 -1.18 9.71
C LEU A 264 11.18 -2.28 8.64
N TRP A 265 11.25 -1.94 7.34
CA TRP A 265 11.22 -2.92 6.24
C TRP A 265 12.25 -4.03 6.40
N PHE A 266 13.49 -3.69 6.76
CA PHE A 266 14.59 -4.65 6.93
C PHE A 266 14.65 -5.30 8.32
N ASN A 267 13.67 -5.03 9.19
CA ASN A 267 13.61 -5.63 10.52
C ASN A 267 13.28 -7.14 10.44
N PRO A 268 13.87 -8.01 11.28
CA PRO A 268 13.55 -9.44 11.31
C PRO A 268 12.06 -9.76 11.50
N ALA A 269 11.31 -8.95 12.26
CA ALA A 269 9.87 -9.12 12.43
C ALA A 269 9.13 -8.95 11.10
N THR A 270 9.49 -7.95 10.30
CA THR A 270 8.95 -7.76 8.93
C THR A 270 9.19 -8.99 8.07
N GLN A 271 10.41 -9.53 8.07
CA GLN A 271 10.76 -10.71 7.28
C GLN A 271 9.98 -11.96 7.73
N ALA A 272 9.77 -12.14 9.03
CA ALA A 272 8.99 -13.25 9.56
C ALA A 272 7.49 -13.16 9.14
N ILE A 273 6.91 -11.96 9.19
CA ILE A 273 5.52 -11.75 8.74
C ILE A 273 5.41 -11.96 7.23
N LEU A 274 6.35 -11.44 6.44
CA LEU A 274 6.37 -11.66 4.99
C LEU A 274 6.49 -13.14 4.61
N ALA A 275 7.26 -13.93 5.37
CA ALA A 275 7.33 -15.38 5.17
C ALA A 275 5.98 -16.07 5.44
N TYR A 276 5.26 -15.67 6.50
CA TYR A 276 3.89 -16.15 6.77
C TYR A 276 2.96 -15.77 5.62
N ILE A 277 2.93 -14.50 5.22
CA ILE A 277 2.07 -14.03 4.12
C ILE A 277 2.35 -14.85 2.85
N LYS A 278 3.61 -15.00 2.45
CA LYS A 278 4.00 -15.77 1.27
C LYS A 278 3.49 -17.21 1.30
N GLU A 279 3.50 -17.86 2.47
CA GLU A 279 2.98 -19.22 2.62
C GLU A 279 1.47 -19.28 2.33
N THR A 280 0.71 -18.28 2.79
CA THR A 280 -0.75 -18.22 2.56
C THR A 280 -1.10 -18.05 1.09
N GLN A 281 -0.23 -17.49 0.27
CA GLN A 281 -0.51 -17.15 -1.13
C GLN A 281 -0.47 -18.36 -2.08
N LYS A 282 0.07 -19.49 -1.68
CA LYS A 282 0.20 -20.69 -2.53
C LYS A 282 -1.12 -21.18 -3.13
N VAL A 283 -2.23 -20.95 -2.44
CA VAL A 283 -3.57 -21.34 -2.86
C VAL A 283 -4.40 -20.20 -3.46
N VAL A 284 -3.87 -18.97 -3.45
CA VAL A 284 -4.57 -17.78 -3.92
C VAL A 284 -4.45 -17.66 -5.45
N ASN A 285 -5.23 -18.52 -6.13
CA ASN A 285 -5.31 -18.58 -7.59
C ASN A 285 -6.74 -18.31 -8.02
N GLY A 286 -6.94 -17.47 -9.03
CA GLY A 286 -8.30 -17.20 -9.50
C GLY A 286 -8.43 -15.90 -10.26
N THR A 287 -9.66 -15.59 -10.65
CA THR A 287 -10.00 -14.37 -11.35
C THR A 287 -11.14 -13.65 -10.63
N ALA A 288 -10.94 -12.38 -10.33
CA ALA A 288 -11.96 -11.46 -9.83
C ALA A 288 -12.38 -10.50 -10.94
N LYS A 289 -13.69 -10.31 -11.10
CA LYS A 289 -14.28 -9.31 -11.98
C LYS A 289 -14.59 -8.05 -11.18
N VAL A 290 -13.82 -7.01 -11.41
CA VAL A 290 -13.95 -5.70 -10.76
C VAL A 290 -14.81 -4.78 -11.61
N LYS A 291 -15.85 -4.20 -11.03
CA LYS A 291 -16.64 -3.11 -11.60
C LYS A 291 -16.05 -1.79 -11.12
N LEU A 292 -15.59 -0.96 -12.06
CA LEU A 292 -15.11 0.40 -11.84
C LEU A 292 -16.23 1.38 -12.15
N TYR A 293 -16.62 2.22 -11.18
CA TYR A 293 -17.69 3.18 -11.38
C TYR A 293 -17.69 4.28 -10.33
N LYS A 294 -17.62 5.54 -10.74
CA LYS A 294 -17.83 6.72 -9.89
C LYS A 294 -17.09 6.65 -8.54
N GLY A 295 -15.78 6.47 -8.57
CA GLY A 295 -14.93 6.42 -7.38
C GLY A 295 -14.83 5.04 -6.71
N ASN A 296 -15.59 4.05 -7.18
CA ASN A 296 -15.65 2.74 -6.54
C ASN A 296 -15.04 1.64 -7.42
N ALA A 297 -14.31 0.72 -6.79
CA ALA A 297 -13.92 -0.57 -7.32
C ALA A 297 -14.65 -1.66 -6.50
N THR A 298 -15.55 -2.40 -7.15
CA THR A 298 -16.36 -3.42 -6.47
C THR A 298 -16.24 -4.74 -7.21
N VAL A 299 -15.90 -5.82 -6.52
CA VAL A 299 -15.90 -7.15 -7.12
C VAL A 299 -17.34 -7.65 -7.26
N VAL A 300 -17.73 -8.01 -8.47
CA VAL A 300 -19.08 -8.48 -8.79
C VAL A 300 -19.13 -9.97 -9.13
N ALA A 301 -17.99 -10.58 -9.45
CA ALA A 301 -17.86 -12.03 -9.65
C ALA A 301 -16.43 -12.49 -9.34
N ARG A 302 -16.29 -13.74 -8.93
CA ARG A 302 -15.02 -14.37 -8.62
C ARG A 302 -15.07 -15.86 -8.92
N LYS A 303 -13.92 -16.41 -9.31
CA LYS A 303 -13.74 -17.86 -9.50
C LYS A 303 -12.33 -18.28 -9.17
N SER A 304 -12.18 -19.49 -8.64
CA SER A 304 -10.87 -20.07 -8.31
C SER A 304 -10.86 -21.58 -8.51
N PRO A 305 -9.78 -22.17 -9.04
CA PRO A 305 -9.60 -23.62 -9.03
C PRO A 305 -9.34 -24.18 -7.61
N ASN A 306 -8.96 -23.31 -6.66
CA ASN A 306 -8.71 -23.63 -5.26
C ASN A 306 -9.87 -23.19 -4.35
N SER A 307 -11.07 -22.96 -4.91
CA SER A 307 -12.22 -22.50 -4.15
C SER A 307 -12.60 -23.49 -3.06
N LEU A 308 -12.77 -22.99 -1.85
CA LEU A 308 -13.36 -23.71 -0.71
C LEU A 308 -14.89 -23.53 -0.64
N TYR A 309 -15.44 -22.64 -1.49
CA TYR A 309 -16.88 -22.48 -1.63
C TYR A 309 -17.41 -23.64 -2.49
N ASP A 310 -18.24 -24.47 -1.88
CA ASP A 310 -18.98 -25.56 -2.54
C ASP A 310 -20.45 -25.19 -2.61
N GLU A 311 -20.98 -25.07 -3.83
CA GLU A 311 -22.36 -24.67 -4.07
C GLU A 311 -23.35 -25.70 -3.51
N ASN A 312 -23.02 -27.00 -3.55
CA ASN A 312 -23.89 -28.05 -3.02
C ASN A 312 -23.97 -28.05 -1.49
N LEU A 313 -22.91 -27.59 -0.81
CA LEU A 313 -22.92 -27.43 0.66
C LEU A 313 -23.56 -26.10 1.08
N ALA A 314 -23.54 -25.08 0.23
CA ALA A 314 -24.01 -23.73 0.56
C ALA A 314 -25.46 -23.47 0.14
N THR A 315 -26.03 -24.31 -0.77
CA THR A 315 -27.37 -24.09 -1.32
C THR A 315 -28.46 -24.47 -0.32
N TYR A 316 -29.61 -23.79 -0.41
CA TYR A 316 -30.84 -24.14 0.31
C TYR A 316 -31.86 -24.89 -0.58
N THR A 317 -31.42 -25.35 -1.76
CA THR A 317 -32.28 -26.12 -2.67
C THR A 317 -32.24 -27.61 -2.35
N SER A 318 -33.03 -28.42 -3.09
CA SER A 318 -33.00 -29.88 -3.00
C SER A 318 -31.67 -30.55 -3.39
N ALA A 319 -30.69 -29.75 -3.88
CA ALA A 319 -29.32 -30.19 -4.18
C ALA A 319 -28.37 -30.10 -2.96
N ASP A 320 -28.88 -29.63 -1.80
CA ASP A 320 -28.12 -29.55 -0.54
C ASP A 320 -27.57 -30.92 -0.13
N THR A 321 -26.26 -30.98 0.09
CA THR A 321 -25.55 -32.18 0.58
C THR A 321 -25.02 -32.00 2.01
N PHE A 322 -25.32 -30.86 2.66
CA PHE A 322 -24.90 -30.61 4.03
C PHE A 322 -25.63 -31.49 5.03
N ASP A 323 -24.89 -32.15 5.94
CA ASP A 323 -25.45 -32.97 7.02
C ASP A 323 -26.01 -32.08 8.13
N GLN A 324 -27.28 -31.73 8.03
CA GLN A 324 -27.95 -30.87 8.99
C GLN A 324 -28.13 -31.55 10.36
N ASP A 325 -28.19 -32.87 10.44
CA ASP A 325 -28.34 -33.60 11.72
C ASP A 325 -27.05 -33.52 12.56
N ALA A 326 -25.88 -33.47 11.94
CA ALA A 326 -24.62 -33.27 12.64
C ALA A 326 -24.57 -31.95 13.42
N ALA A 327 -25.30 -30.92 12.96
CA ALA A 327 -25.35 -29.61 13.62
C ALA A 327 -25.92 -29.69 15.04
N ILE A 328 -26.85 -30.62 15.33
CA ILE A 328 -27.47 -30.79 16.64
C ILE A 328 -26.42 -31.13 17.71
N GLY A 329 -25.56 -32.10 17.43
CA GLY A 329 -24.44 -32.46 18.31
C GLY A 329 -23.41 -31.35 18.47
N PHE A 330 -23.03 -30.74 17.37
CA PHE A 330 -22.08 -29.63 17.35
C PHE A 330 -22.57 -28.45 18.20
N ILE A 331 -23.82 -28.02 18.06
CA ILE A 331 -24.40 -26.88 18.79
C ILE A 331 -24.35 -27.14 20.30
N LYS A 332 -24.68 -28.35 20.73
CA LYS A 332 -24.64 -28.74 22.16
C LYS A 332 -23.25 -28.61 22.76
N LEU A 333 -22.23 -29.10 22.05
CA LEU A 333 -20.85 -29.06 22.54
C LEU A 333 -20.25 -27.64 22.43
N TRP A 334 -20.49 -26.95 21.33
CA TRP A 334 -19.99 -25.60 21.10
C TRP A 334 -20.59 -24.58 22.07
N GLY A 335 -21.89 -24.70 22.34
CA GLY A 335 -22.61 -23.83 23.26
C GLY A 335 -22.40 -24.14 24.75
N LEU A 336 -21.80 -25.29 25.09
CA LEU A 336 -21.71 -25.77 26.48
C LEU A 336 -21.02 -24.79 27.43
N PRO A 337 -19.84 -24.16 27.08
CA PRO A 337 -19.21 -23.20 27.97
C PRO A 337 -20.09 -21.98 28.25
N THR A 338 -20.78 -21.47 27.21
CA THR A 338 -21.67 -20.31 27.33
C THR A 338 -22.89 -20.63 28.18
N LYS A 339 -23.45 -21.84 27.99
CA LYS A 339 -24.57 -22.33 28.81
C LYS A 339 -24.19 -22.44 30.30
N VAL A 340 -23.06 -23.09 30.59
CA VAL A 340 -22.55 -23.22 31.97
C VAL A 340 -22.28 -21.84 32.59
N ASN A 341 -21.71 -20.89 31.81
CA ASN A 341 -21.49 -19.54 32.29
C ASN A 341 -22.80 -18.83 32.66
N ALA A 342 -23.87 -19.00 31.85
CA ALA A 342 -25.18 -18.44 32.16
C ALA A 342 -25.78 -19.07 33.42
N GLU A 343 -25.73 -20.40 33.55
CA GLU A 343 -26.24 -21.12 34.75
C GLU A 343 -25.54 -20.72 36.05
N VAL A 344 -24.21 -20.48 35.99
CA VAL A 344 -23.41 -20.11 37.20
C VAL A 344 -23.59 -18.64 37.59
N ASN A 345 -23.82 -17.77 36.62
CA ASN A 345 -23.88 -16.30 36.83
C ASN A 345 -25.32 -15.74 36.69
N ASP A 346 -26.34 -16.59 36.72
CA ASP A 346 -27.73 -16.11 36.66
C ASP A 346 -28.09 -15.45 38.03
N PRO A 347 -28.45 -14.16 38.01
CA PRO A 347 -28.78 -13.42 39.24
C PRO A 347 -30.17 -13.74 39.83
N GLU A 348 -30.95 -14.61 39.22
CA GLU A 348 -32.34 -14.93 39.65
C GLU A 348 -32.47 -16.24 40.43
N GLU A 349 -31.39 -16.93 40.80
CA GLU A 349 -31.37 -18.02 41.78
C GLU A 349 -30.60 -17.56 43.06
#